data_d4cfa2fc484e4fe3389b16a34d7c5dc9
#
_entry.id   d4cfa2fc484e4fe3389b16a34d7c5dc9
#
_cell.length_a   1.000
_cell.length_b   1.000
_cell.length_c   1.000
_cell.angle_alpha   90.00
_cell.angle_beta   90.00
_cell.angle_gamma   90.00
#
_symmetry.space_group_name_H-M   'P 1'
#
loop_
_entity.id
_entity.type
_entity.pdbx_description
1 polymer ?
#
loop_
_entity_poly.entity_id
_entity_poly.type
_entity_poly.pdbx_seq_one_letter_code
_entity_poly.pdbx_strand_id
1 'polypeptide(L)'
;MEENKKAAIDKIYQLTKQDGEFNDVLRKKLGTTSSANSAIVDDDRLNQIYEYCIEKIIRKQAEDFYKDFPIPSIESTLIDDYVRMESFRRKDNFGDFCLALYQQIENITNKICESSVLAEITDKMWGHLAFVKTPEGQQEPDITDRTGKTDIANLIFYGTSKSGLPNAIEKSKKTLQNQYASDKIRIIVYFYGFGAKLRHSDFDSFREITGLLNDIYQCRNMNHRGSTLTQWEEETLNRIIPMKSLYYFKFLGCLAQYISYIKKGGIEMSKILAYARSLETKKVELPCLNIKGKMDLAELEKMTKRRK
;
A
#
# COMPACT_ATOMS: atom_id res chain seq x y z
N MET A 1 -17.82 24.62 -17.77
CA MET A 1 -19.06 24.05 -17.15
C MET A 1 -19.93 23.29 -18.15
N GLU A 2 -20.16 23.81 -19.38
CA GLU A 2 -20.95 23.11 -20.42
C GLU A 2 -20.32 21.83 -20.96
N GLU A 3 -19.03 21.80 -21.15
CA GLU A 3 -18.30 20.61 -21.65
C GLU A 3 -18.40 19.40 -20.70
N ASN A 4 -18.33 19.65 -19.40
CA ASN A 4 -18.49 18.59 -18.38
C ASN A 4 -19.94 18.06 -18.32
N LYS A 5 -20.93 18.94 -18.52
CA LYS A 5 -22.35 18.52 -18.58
C LYS A 5 -22.61 17.67 -19.83
N LYS A 6 -22.04 18.05 -20.98
CA LYS A 6 -22.17 17.31 -22.24
C LYS A 6 -21.55 15.90 -22.10
N ALA A 7 -20.33 15.81 -21.56
CA ALA A 7 -19.67 14.53 -21.32
C ALA A 7 -20.46 13.62 -20.34
N ALA A 8 -21.09 14.20 -19.32
CA ALA A 8 -21.96 13.46 -18.41
C ALA A 8 -23.22 12.94 -19.11
N ILE A 9 -23.86 13.76 -19.95
CA ILE A 9 -25.04 13.37 -20.73
C ILE A 9 -24.68 12.24 -21.70
N ASP A 10 -23.55 12.32 -22.40
CA ASP A 10 -23.11 11.27 -23.31
C ASP A 10 -22.85 9.95 -22.60
N LYS A 11 -22.26 9.98 -21.40
CA LYS A 11 -22.08 8.77 -20.58
C LYS A 11 -23.42 8.18 -20.10
N ILE A 12 -24.35 9.01 -19.65
CA ILE A 12 -25.69 8.56 -19.27
C ILE A 12 -26.39 7.90 -20.46
N TYR A 13 -26.27 8.47 -21.64
CA TYR A 13 -26.83 7.92 -22.88
C TYR A 13 -26.23 6.56 -23.24
N GLN A 14 -24.91 6.39 -23.05
CA GLN A 14 -24.26 5.09 -23.27
C GLN A 14 -24.73 4.04 -22.25
N LEU A 15 -24.87 4.42 -20.99
CA LEU A 15 -25.37 3.52 -19.94
C LEU A 15 -26.81 3.07 -20.21
N THR A 16 -27.70 3.96 -20.65
CA THR A 16 -29.08 3.61 -21.00
C THR A 16 -29.19 2.63 -22.16
N LYS A 17 -28.17 2.58 -23.04
CA LYS A 17 -28.11 1.59 -24.12
C LYS A 17 -27.56 0.23 -23.69
N GLN A 18 -26.70 0.19 -22.68
CA GLN A 18 -25.95 -0.99 -22.29
C GLN A 18 -26.60 -1.73 -21.09
N ASP A 19 -27.37 -1.02 -20.28
CA ASP A 19 -27.96 -1.53 -19.03
C ASP A 19 -29.48 -1.27 -19.06
N GLY A 20 -30.23 -2.36 -19.27
CA GLY A 20 -31.70 -2.31 -19.33
C GLY A 20 -32.33 -1.95 -17.99
N GLU A 21 -31.79 -2.42 -16.88
CA GLU A 21 -32.26 -2.10 -15.53
C GLU A 21 -32.05 -0.61 -15.21
N PHE A 22 -30.89 -0.08 -15.57
CA PHE A 22 -30.60 1.34 -15.46
C PHE A 22 -31.58 2.18 -16.27
N ASN A 23 -31.88 1.76 -17.50
CA ASN A 23 -32.84 2.45 -18.37
C ASN A 23 -34.24 2.48 -17.75
N ASP A 24 -34.69 1.37 -17.17
CA ASP A 24 -36.03 1.27 -16.54
C ASP A 24 -36.13 2.13 -15.28
N VAL A 25 -35.10 2.13 -14.44
CA VAL A 25 -35.02 2.99 -13.25
C VAL A 25 -34.98 4.46 -13.65
N LEU A 26 -34.20 4.82 -14.67
CA LEU A 26 -34.11 6.19 -15.18
C LEU A 26 -35.45 6.65 -15.72
N ARG A 27 -36.15 5.83 -16.55
CA ARG A 27 -37.50 6.10 -17.06
C ARG A 27 -38.52 6.30 -15.93
N LYS A 28 -38.48 5.44 -14.92
CA LYS A 28 -39.35 5.53 -13.76
C LYS A 28 -39.11 6.83 -12.97
N LYS A 29 -37.86 7.22 -12.79
CA LYS A 29 -37.48 8.47 -12.10
C LYS A 29 -37.82 9.73 -12.91
N LEU A 30 -37.67 9.67 -14.25
CA LEU A 30 -38.05 10.75 -15.16
C LEU A 30 -39.57 10.86 -15.36
N GLY A 31 -40.33 9.88 -14.91
CA GLY A 31 -41.81 9.87 -15.11
C GLY A 31 -42.23 9.66 -16.55
N THR A 32 -41.35 9.10 -17.39
CA THR A 32 -41.64 8.85 -18.83
C THR A 32 -42.37 7.54 -19.06
N THR A 33 -43.22 7.11 -18.14
CA THR A 33 -44.24 6.10 -18.43
C THR A 33 -45.33 6.76 -19.28
N SER A 34 -45.22 6.55 -20.56
CA SER A 34 -46.16 6.80 -21.69
C SER A 34 -47.49 7.48 -21.37
N SER A 35 -47.49 8.72 -20.87
CA SER A 35 -48.56 9.66 -21.10
C SER A 35 -47.95 11.09 -21.15
N ALA A 36 -48.21 11.73 -22.27
CA ALA A 36 -47.69 13.05 -22.63
C ALA A 36 -48.31 14.14 -21.73
N ASN A 37 -47.80 14.29 -20.54
CA ASN A 37 -47.87 15.54 -19.81
C ASN A 37 -46.44 15.89 -19.41
N SER A 38 -45.98 17.02 -19.96
CA SER A 38 -44.70 17.64 -19.60
C SER A 38 -44.71 17.98 -18.11
N ALA A 39 -44.43 16.97 -17.28
CA ALA A 39 -44.12 17.23 -15.88
C ALA A 39 -42.85 18.07 -15.86
N ILE A 40 -42.98 19.32 -15.44
CA ILE A 40 -41.83 20.17 -15.10
C ILE A 40 -41.04 19.36 -14.07
N VAL A 41 -39.90 18.84 -14.48
CA VAL A 41 -38.97 18.14 -13.55
C VAL A 41 -38.36 19.27 -12.73
N ASP A 42 -38.69 19.31 -11.43
CA ASP A 42 -38.12 20.31 -10.52
C ASP A 42 -36.60 20.10 -10.36
N ASP A 43 -35.90 21.12 -9.91
CA ASP A 43 -34.44 21.08 -9.73
C ASP A 43 -34.01 20.01 -8.74
N ASP A 44 -34.79 19.71 -7.72
CA ASP A 44 -34.50 18.67 -6.74
C ASP A 44 -34.55 17.27 -7.34
N ARG A 45 -35.52 17.02 -8.22
CA ARG A 45 -35.63 15.75 -8.93
C ARG A 45 -34.53 15.57 -9.94
N LEU A 46 -34.13 16.63 -10.63
CA LEU A 46 -32.97 16.63 -11.55
C LEU A 46 -31.68 16.32 -10.78
N ASN A 47 -31.49 16.92 -9.63
CA ASN A 47 -30.33 16.67 -8.78
C ASN A 47 -30.30 15.21 -8.26
N GLN A 48 -31.42 14.64 -7.85
CA GLN A 48 -31.50 13.23 -7.45
C GLN A 48 -31.15 12.28 -8.60
N ILE A 49 -31.62 12.55 -9.80
CA ILE A 49 -31.32 11.75 -10.99
C ILE A 49 -29.82 11.88 -11.33
N TYR A 50 -29.29 13.10 -11.28
CA TYR A 50 -27.87 13.36 -11.53
C TYR A 50 -26.98 12.59 -10.53
N GLU A 51 -27.25 12.67 -9.23
CA GLU A 51 -26.49 11.94 -8.21
C GLU A 51 -26.59 10.43 -8.38
N TYR A 52 -27.77 9.88 -8.71
CA TYR A 52 -27.94 8.48 -9.02
C TYR A 52 -27.11 8.03 -10.23
N CYS A 53 -27.14 8.81 -11.31
CA CYS A 53 -26.35 8.51 -12.51
C CYS A 53 -24.84 8.54 -12.25
N ILE A 54 -24.40 9.52 -11.47
CA ILE A 54 -22.99 9.64 -11.08
C ILE A 54 -22.55 8.46 -10.20
N GLU A 55 -23.37 8.06 -9.24
CA GLU A 55 -23.06 6.90 -8.39
C GLU A 55 -22.90 5.61 -9.23
N LYS A 56 -23.78 5.39 -10.20
CA LYS A 56 -23.67 4.25 -11.13
C LYS A 56 -22.39 4.31 -11.98
N ILE A 57 -22.01 5.50 -12.45
CA ILE A 57 -20.76 5.71 -13.21
C ILE A 57 -19.55 5.39 -12.32
N ILE A 58 -19.53 5.89 -11.09
CA ILE A 58 -18.44 5.66 -10.14
C ILE A 58 -18.35 4.17 -9.80
N ARG A 59 -19.50 3.50 -9.57
CA ARG A 59 -19.51 2.07 -9.28
C ARG A 59 -18.91 1.26 -10.44
N LYS A 60 -19.29 1.56 -11.67
CA LYS A 60 -18.69 0.91 -12.83
C LYS A 60 -17.18 1.17 -12.93
N GLN A 61 -16.74 2.39 -12.64
CA GLN A 61 -15.31 2.70 -12.59
C GLN A 61 -14.60 1.89 -11.49
N ALA A 62 -15.22 1.71 -10.34
CA ALA A 62 -14.70 0.89 -9.26
C ALA A 62 -14.60 -0.60 -9.65
N GLU A 63 -15.62 -1.14 -10.29
CA GLU A 63 -15.63 -2.51 -10.81
C GLU A 63 -14.52 -2.72 -11.85
N ASP A 64 -14.35 -1.79 -12.78
CA ASP A 64 -13.28 -1.82 -13.78
C ASP A 64 -11.89 -1.69 -13.12
N PHE A 65 -11.77 -0.85 -12.08
CA PHE A 65 -10.52 -0.63 -11.34
C PHE A 65 -10.07 -1.89 -10.58
N TYR A 66 -11.01 -2.61 -9.95
CA TYR A 66 -10.74 -3.85 -9.23
C TYR A 66 -10.88 -5.11 -10.08
N LYS A 67 -11.23 -4.99 -11.35
CA LYS A 67 -11.30 -6.12 -12.26
C LYS A 67 -10.02 -6.97 -12.18
N ASP A 68 -10.18 -8.29 -12.12
CA ASP A 68 -9.09 -9.26 -11.99
C ASP A 68 -8.24 -9.08 -10.70
N PHE A 69 -8.83 -8.54 -9.64
CA PHE A 69 -8.16 -8.44 -8.35
C PHE A 69 -7.96 -9.84 -7.73
N PRO A 70 -6.73 -10.19 -7.27
CA PRO A 70 -6.40 -11.58 -6.92
C PRO A 70 -7.01 -12.08 -5.60
N ILE A 71 -7.79 -11.24 -4.88
CA ILE A 71 -8.42 -11.59 -3.60
C ILE A 71 -9.93 -11.33 -3.68
N PRO A 72 -10.71 -12.26 -4.28
CA PRO A 72 -12.15 -12.05 -4.52
C PRO A 72 -12.97 -11.83 -3.23
N SER A 73 -12.49 -12.35 -2.09
CA SER A 73 -13.22 -12.27 -0.82
C SER A 73 -13.42 -10.84 -0.28
N ILE A 74 -12.63 -9.86 -0.75
CA ILE A 74 -12.74 -8.46 -0.32
C ILE A 74 -13.11 -7.52 -1.47
N GLU A 75 -13.26 -8.01 -2.69
CA GLU A 75 -13.44 -7.19 -3.88
C GLU A 75 -14.70 -6.32 -3.79
N SER A 76 -15.84 -6.87 -3.36
CA SER A 76 -17.07 -6.09 -3.19
C SER A 76 -16.91 -4.96 -2.16
N THR A 77 -16.23 -5.21 -1.05
CA THR A 77 -15.96 -4.19 -0.04
C THR A 77 -15.06 -3.08 -0.59
N LEU A 78 -14.05 -3.45 -1.39
CA LEU A 78 -13.16 -2.48 -2.02
C LEU A 78 -13.89 -1.60 -3.04
N ILE A 79 -14.82 -2.18 -3.80
CA ILE A 79 -15.68 -1.44 -4.74
C ILE A 79 -16.53 -0.42 -3.97
N ASP A 80 -17.16 -0.81 -2.87
CA ASP A 80 -17.98 0.08 -2.05
C ASP A 80 -17.13 1.19 -1.41
N ASP A 81 -15.95 0.87 -0.91
CA ASP A 81 -15.00 1.86 -0.37
C ASP A 81 -14.50 2.83 -1.44
N TYR A 82 -14.28 2.36 -2.67
CA TYR A 82 -13.91 3.22 -3.80
C TYR A 82 -15.05 4.19 -4.17
N VAL A 83 -16.28 3.71 -4.24
CA VAL A 83 -17.46 4.56 -4.49
C VAL A 83 -17.58 5.65 -3.43
N ARG A 84 -17.42 5.27 -2.16
CA ARG A 84 -17.43 6.21 -1.04
C ARG A 84 -16.30 7.23 -1.13
N MET A 85 -15.09 6.79 -1.41
CA MET A 85 -13.91 7.64 -1.61
C MET A 85 -14.15 8.69 -2.71
N GLU A 86 -14.64 8.29 -3.88
CA GLU A 86 -14.93 9.19 -4.98
C GLU A 86 -16.07 10.16 -4.66
N SER A 87 -17.08 9.74 -3.89
CA SER A 87 -18.12 10.63 -3.39
C SER A 87 -17.55 11.74 -2.50
N PHE A 88 -16.62 11.42 -1.60
CA PHE A 88 -15.94 12.42 -0.77
C PHE A 88 -15.06 13.36 -1.58
N ARG A 89 -14.32 12.84 -2.56
CA ARG A 89 -13.51 13.66 -3.47
C ARG A 89 -14.35 14.69 -4.22
N ARG A 90 -15.51 14.28 -4.71
CA ARG A 90 -16.45 15.17 -5.42
C ARG A 90 -17.03 16.28 -4.54
N LYS A 91 -17.20 15.99 -3.25
CA LYS A 91 -17.66 16.97 -2.25
C LYS A 91 -16.53 17.81 -1.66
N ASP A 92 -15.33 17.69 -2.19
CA ASP A 92 -14.10 18.33 -1.69
C ASP A 92 -13.81 18.03 -0.20
N ASN A 93 -14.28 16.89 0.28
CA ASN A 93 -14.04 16.42 1.65
C ASN A 93 -12.77 15.57 1.67
N PHE A 94 -11.62 16.24 1.83
CA PHE A 94 -10.31 15.61 1.74
C PHE A 94 -10.03 14.62 2.88
N GLY A 95 -10.45 14.91 4.10
CA GLY A 95 -10.23 14.03 5.26
C GLY A 95 -10.93 12.68 5.09
N ASP A 96 -12.24 12.69 4.76
CA ASP A 96 -13.00 11.46 4.55
C ASP A 96 -12.57 10.72 3.28
N PHE A 97 -12.12 11.45 2.26
CA PHE A 97 -11.46 10.85 1.09
C PHE A 97 -10.22 10.05 1.50
N CYS A 98 -9.31 10.63 2.29
CA CYS A 98 -8.11 9.95 2.77
C CYS A 98 -8.46 8.74 3.66
N LEU A 99 -9.48 8.86 4.50
CA LEU A 99 -9.95 7.75 5.33
C LEU A 99 -10.46 6.58 4.48
N ALA A 100 -11.37 6.84 3.53
CA ALA A 100 -11.93 5.81 2.66
C ALA A 100 -10.87 5.18 1.73
N LEU A 101 -9.88 5.96 1.29
CA LEU A 101 -8.75 5.48 0.53
C LEU A 101 -7.85 4.58 1.38
N TYR A 102 -7.51 5.02 2.61
CA TYR A 102 -6.70 4.23 3.52
C TYR A 102 -7.36 2.90 3.92
N GLN A 103 -8.67 2.89 4.12
CA GLN A 103 -9.42 1.66 4.43
C GLN A 103 -9.25 0.59 3.34
N GLN A 104 -9.22 0.98 2.07
CA GLN A 104 -8.92 0.05 0.98
C GLN A 104 -7.51 -0.54 1.11
N ILE A 105 -6.50 0.32 1.34
CA ILE A 105 -5.11 -0.11 1.54
C ILE A 105 -5.01 -1.04 2.75
N GLU A 106 -5.65 -0.70 3.85
CA GLU A 106 -5.64 -1.48 5.10
C GLU A 106 -6.30 -2.85 4.92
N ASN A 107 -7.49 -2.92 4.29
CA ASN A 107 -8.19 -4.16 4.00
C ASN A 107 -7.33 -5.10 3.15
N ILE A 108 -6.73 -4.58 2.08
CA ILE A 108 -5.83 -5.33 1.20
C ILE A 108 -4.61 -5.81 1.98
N THR A 109 -3.96 -4.91 2.72
CA THR A 109 -2.77 -5.20 3.52
C THR A 109 -3.03 -6.29 4.54
N ASN A 110 -4.10 -6.18 5.31
CA ASN A 110 -4.45 -7.16 6.33
C ASN A 110 -4.73 -8.51 5.69
N LYS A 111 -5.47 -8.55 4.59
CA LYS A 111 -5.80 -9.80 3.91
C LYS A 111 -4.58 -10.51 3.33
N ILE A 112 -3.64 -9.77 2.76
CA ILE A 112 -2.37 -10.34 2.27
C ILE A 112 -1.52 -10.86 3.44
N CYS A 113 -1.50 -10.16 4.57
CA CYS A 113 -0.73 -10.56 5.74
C CYS A 113 -1.29 -11.80 6.47
N GLU A 114 -2.51 -12.26 6.15
CA GLU A 114 -3.02 -13.56 6.58
C GLU A 114 -2.35 -14.73 5.85
N SER A 115 -1.62 -14.48 4.76
CA SER A 115 -0.96 -15.51 3.98
C SER A 115 0.16 -16.21 4.75
N SER A 116 0.04 -17.52 4.94
CA SER A 116 1.10 -18.34 5.54
C SER A 116 2.38 -18.35 4.69
N VAL A 117 2.24 -18.24 3.37
CA VAL A 117 3.36 -18.17 2.43
C VAL A 117 4.16 -16.89 2.65
N LEU A 118 3.48 -15.73 2.77
CA LEU A 118 4.17 -14.47 3.03
C LEU A 118 4.79 -14.46 4.43
N ALA A 119 4.14 -15.05 5.43
CA ALA A 119 4.69 -15.20 6.77
C ALA A 119 5.98 -16.05 6.75
N GLU A 120 5.98 -17.17 6.03
CA GLU A 120 7.17 -18.00 5.86
C GLU A 120 8.30 -17.25 5.14
N ILE A 121 7.98 -16.52 4.08
CA ILE A 121 8.97 -15.71 3.34
C ILE A 121 9.61 -14.67 4.26
N THR A 122 8.81 -13.93 5.02
CA THR A 122 9.32 -12.88 5.92
C THR A 122 10.19 -13.45 7.01
N ASP A 123 9.79 -14.55 7.62
CA ASP A 123 10.58 -15.25 8.65
C ASP A 123 11.94 -15.69 8.10
N LYS A 124 11.96 -16.33 6.93
CA LYS A 124 13.18 -16.80 6.28
C LYS A 124 14.09 -15.65 5.81
N MET A 125 13.53 -14.56 5.37
CA MET A 125 14.32 -13.41 4.90
C MET A 125 14.94 -12.61 6.04
N TRP A 126 14.23 -12.46 7.17
CA TRP A 126 14.65 -11.56 8.25
C TRP A 126 14.89 -12.22 9.59
N GLY A 127 14.40 -13.43 9.82
CA GLY A 127 14.68 -14.18 11.06
C GLY A 127 16.16 -14.48 11.27
N HIS A 128 16.97 -14.34 10.23
CA HIS A 128 18.42 -14.62 10.22
C HIS A 128 19.26 -13.39 9.87
N LEU A 129 18.79 -12.18 10.15
CA LEU A 129 19.62 -11.00 10.03
C LEU A 129 20.83 -11.17 10.96
N ALA A 130 22.01 -11.10 10.38
CA ALA A 130 23.26 -11.24 11.12
C ALA A 130 23.53 -9.95 11.89
N PHE A 131 23.40 -10.02 13.20
CA PHE A 131 23.79 -8.94 14.10
C PHE A 131 24.88 -9.44 15.02
N VAL A 132 25.89 -8.62 15.20
CA VAL A 132 27.00 -8.88 16.13
C VAL A 132 26.69 -8.14 17.44
N LYS A 133 26.87 -8.80 18.57
CA LYS A 133 26.86 -8.12 19.86
C LYS A 133 28.21 -7.42 20.06
N THR A 134 28.18 -6.10 20.27
CA THR A 134 29.36 -5.38 20.72
C THR A 134 29.76 -5.79 22.15
N PRO A 135 30.99 -5.51 22.59
CA PRO A 135 31.41 -5.76 23.97
C PRO A 135 30.50 -5.10 25.01
N GLU A 136 29.86 -3.98 24.66
CA GLU A 136 28.92 -3.23 25.50
C GLU A 136 27.50 -3.85 25.47
N GLY A 137 27.30 -4.95 24.75
CA GLY A 137 26.03 -5.65 24.66
C GLY A 137 25.02 -5.05 23.66
N GLN A 138 25.44 -4.02 22.91
CA GLN A 138 24.63 -3.45 21.83
C GLN A 138 24.61 -4.40 20.63
N GLN A 139 23.53 -4.38 19.86
CA GLN A 139 23.46 -5.13 18.61
C GLN A 139 23.79 -4.19 17.44
N GLU A 140 24.84 -4.51 16.72
CA GLU A 140 25.24 -3.81 15.50
C GLU A 140 25.05 -4.69 14.27
N PRO A 141 24.82 -4.10 13.07
CA PRO A 141 24.79 -4.88 11.85
C PRO A 141 26.12 -5.57 11.62
N ASP A 142 26.06 -6.82 11.20
CA ASP A 142 27.25 -7.51 10.74
C ASP A 142 27.74 -6.84 9.46
N ILE A 143 28.78 -6.04 9.57
CA ILE A 143 29.41 -5.34 8.43
C ILE A 143 30.02 -6.34 7.44
N THR A 144 30.16 -7.62 7.80
CA THR A 144 30.59 -8.68 6.91
C THR A 144 29.42 -9.28 6.10
N ASP A 145 28.18 -8.92 6.43
CA ASP A 145 27.00 -9.35 5.66
C ASP A 145 26.94 -8.68 4.30
N ARG A 146 27.51 -9.34 3.31
CA ARG A 146 27.49 -8.92 1.90
C ARG A 146 26.16 -9.20 1.20
N THR A 147 25.17 -9.71 1.89
CA THR A 147 23.87 -10.07 1.28
C THR A 147 22.96 -8.87 1.07
N GLY A 148 23.26 -7.72 1.67
CA GLY A 148 22.44 -6.51 1.63
C GLY A 148 21.13 -6.62 2.42
N LYS A 149 20.91 -7.70 3.17
CA LYS A 149 19.68 -7.92 3.94
C LYS A 149 19.47 -6.85 5.01
N THR A 150 20.55 -6.41 5.64
CA THR A 150 20.51 -5.37 6.66
C THR A 150 20.04 -4.04 6.09
N ASP A 151 20.53 -3.66 4.91
CA ASP A 151 20.11 -2.43 4.23
C ASP A 151 18.63 -2.47 3.85
N ILE A 152 18.16 -3.62 3.37
CA ILE A 152 16.75 -3.84 3.02
C ILE A 152 15.89 -3.81 4.28
N ALA A 153 16.30 -4.46 5.37
CA ALA A 153 15.58 -4.42 6.63
C ALA A 153 15.49 -2.99 7.17
N ASN A 154 16.57 -2.22 7.10
CA ASN A 154 16.58 -0.81 7.45
C ASN A 154 15.57 -0.02 6.60
N LEU A 155 15.55 -0.20 5.29
CA LEU A 155 14.66 0.48 4.40
C LEU A 155 13.18 0.17 4.71
N ILE A 156 12.87 -1.09 5.01
CA ILE A 156 11.49 -1.54 5.30
C ILE A 156 11.03 -1.08 6.69
N PHE A 157 11.85 -1.27 7.72
CA PHE A 157 11.43 -1.04 9.10
C PHE A 157 11.66 0.38 9.62
N TYR A 158 12.54 1.15 9.00
CA TYR A 158 12.76 2.55 9.40
C TYR A 158 12.03 3.54 8.52
N GLY A 159 11.90 3.25 7.23
CA GLY A 159 11.40 4.20 6.27
C GLY A 159 12.22 5.49 6.30
N THR A 160 11.56 6.61 6.62
CA THR A 160 12.17 7.93 6.76
C THR A 160 12.53 8.29 8.21
N SER A 161 12.25 7.42 9.20
CA SER A 161 12.47 7.77 10.59
C SER A 161 13.96 7.73 10.95
N LYS A 162 14.40 8.70 11.75
CA LYS A 162 15.77 8.84 12.26
C LYS A 162 16.07 7.91 13.44
N SER A 163 15.11 7.07 13.85
CA SER A 163 15.30 6.15 14.95
C SER A 163 16.23 5.02 14.51
N GLY A 164 17.30 4.86 15.21
CA GLY A 164 18.44 4.05 14.79
C GLY A 164 18.18 2.55 14.64
N LEU A 165 19.16 1.84 14.15
CA LEU A 165 19.23 0.40 13.87
C LEU A 165 18.62 -0.54 14.92
N PRO A 166 18.66 -0.27 16.24
CA PRO A 166 18.04 -1.14 17.26
C PRO A 166 16.56 -1.40 17.03
N ASN A 167 15.81 -0.41 16.56
CA ASN A 167 14.38 -0.56 16.29
C ASN A 167 14.08 -1.49 15.10
N ALA A 168 14.93 -1.48 14.05
CA ALA A 168 14.74 -2.40 12.91
C ALA A 168 14.96 -3.84 13.34
N ILE A 169 15.98 -4.08 14.19
CA ILE A 169 16.26 -5.40 14.75
C ILE A 169 15.07 -5.91 15.56
N GLU A 170 14.53 -5.08 16.44
CA GLU A 170 13.38 -5.46 17.25
C GLU A 170 12.14 -5.73 16.37
N LYS A 171 11.89 -4.86 15.40
CA LYS A 171 10.77 -5.02 14.48
C LYS A 171 10.93 -6.25 13.59
N SER A 172 12.13 -6.56 13.09
CA SER A 172 12.37 -7.72 12.23
C SER A 172 12.10 -9.05 12.94
N LYS A 173 12.17 -9.10 14.27
CA LYS A 173 11.86 -10.28 15.09
C LYS A 173 10.35 -10.50 15.28
N LYS A 174 9.50 -9.51 14.98
CA LYS A 174 8.05 -9.67 15.09
C LYS A 174 7.52 -10.52 13.96
N THR A 175 6.55 -11.36 14.25
CA THR A 175 5.81 -12.07 13.19
C THR A 175 5.10 -11.07 12.27
N LEU A 176 4.86 -11.44 11.02
CA LEU A 176 4.19 -10.59 10.06
C LEU A 176 2.87 -10.01 10.59
N GLN A 177 2.09 -10.82 11.29
CA GLN A 177 0.80 -10.41 11.86
C GLN A 177 0.95 -9.34 12.95
N ASN A 178 2.05 -9.36 13.71
CA ASN A 178 2.33 -8.42 14.80
C ASN A 178 3.11 -7.16 14.37
N GLN A 179 3.37 -7.01 13.06
CA GLN A 179 3.97 -5.79 12.52
C GLN A 179 2.98 -4.62 12.57
N TYR A 180 3.50 -3.39 12.66
CA TYR A 180 2.69 -2.19 12.50
C TYR A 180 2.15 -2.08 11.07
N ALA A 181 1.01 -1.40 10.88
CA ALA A 181 0.39 -1.24 9.57
C ALA A 181 1.36 -0.66 8.52
N SER A 182 2.14 0.36 8.89
CA SER A 182 3.15 0.97 8.01
C SER A 182 4.25 -0.02 7.59
N ASP A 183 4.67 -0.90 8.51
CA ASP A 183 5.70 -1.91 8.23
C ASP A 183 5.12 -3.01 7.31
N LYS A 184 3.89 -3.47 7.57
CA LYS A 184 3.16 -4.41 6.70
C LYS A 184 3.05 -3.89 5.26
N ILE A 185 2.67 -2.62 5.10
CA ILE A 185 2.57 -1.98 3.79
C ILE A 185 3.92 -1.99 3.07
N ARG A 186 5.01 -1.62 3.73
CA ARG A 186 6.37 -1.64 3.15
C ARG A 186 6.81 -3.05 2.78
N ILE A 187 6.51 -4.04 3.61
CA ILE A 187 6.75 -5.46 3.35
C ILE A 187 6.04 -5.88 2.06
N ILE A 188 4.77 -5.54 1.92
CA ILE A 188 3.99 -5.86 0.71
C ILE A 188 4.57 -5.15 -0.52
N VAL A 189 4.88 -3.86 -0.43
CA VAL A 189 5.51 -3.12 -1.53
C VAL A 189 6.82 -3.79 -1.93
N TYR A 190 7.66 -4.20 -0.98
CA TYR A 190 8.92 -4.88 -1.25
C TYR A 190 8.73 -6.20 -2.00
N PHE A 191 7.84 -7.06 -1.53
CA PHE A 191 7.65 -8.37 -2.15
C PHE A 191 6.83 -8.30 -3.44
N TYR A 192 5.72 -7.59 -3.44
CA TYR A 192 4.80 -7.56 -4.58
C TYR A 192 5.22 -6.53 -5.64
N GLY A 193 5.76 -5.40 -5.24
CA GLY A 193 6.19 -4.35 -6.15
C GLY A 193 7.57 -4.60 -6.76
N PHE A 194 8.50 -5.09 -5.95
CA PHE A 194 9.91 -5.25 -6.35
C PHE A 194 10.37 -6.71 -6.38
N GLY A 195 9.50 -7.67 -6.12
CA GLY A 195 9.79 -9.11 -6.24
C GLY A 195 10.96 -9.57 -5.38
N ALA A 196 11.16 -8.97 -4.20
CA ALA A 196 12.30 -9.20 -3.30
C ALA A 196 13.68 -8.90 -3.93
N LYS A 197 13.73 -8.11 -5.00
CA LYS A 197 14.96 -7.78 -5.75
C LYS A 197 15.19 -6.28 -5.82
N LEU A 198 15.04 -5.60 -4.69
CA LEU A 198 15.27 -4.17 -4.63
C LEU A 198 16.75 -3.86 -4.86
N ARG A 199 17.06 -3.17 -5.96
CA ARG A 199 18.40 -2.68 -6.28
C ARG A 199 18.56 -1.28 -5.73
N HIS A 200 19.79 -0.82 -5.60
CA HIS A 200 20.10 0.55 -5.14
C HIS A 200 19.38 1.62 -6.00
N SER A 201 19.26 1.38 -7.30
CA SER A 201 18.52 2.24 -8.24
C SER A 201 17.02 2.34 -7.95
N ASP A 202 16.45 1.36 -7.23
CA ASP A 202 15.02 1.26 -6.97
C ASP A 202 14.64 1.89 -5.62
N PHE A 203 15.63 2.30 -4.81
CA PHE A 203 15.42 2.82 -3.46
C PHE A 203 14.58 4.10 -3.45
N ASP A 204 14.78 4.99 -4.41
CA ASP A 204 14.01 6.23 -4.50
C ASP A 204 12.56 5.94 -4.87
N SER A 205 12.31 5.06 -5.84
CA SER A 205 10.97 4.62 -6.20
C SER A 205 10.25 3.90 -5.04
N PHE A 206 10.98 3.09 -4.28
CA PHE A 206 10.45 2.45 -3.08
C PHE A 206 10.08 3.47 -2.00
N ARG A 207 10.95 4.46 -1.76
CA ARG A 207 10.69 5.53 -0.79
C ARG A 207 9.54 6.42 -1.22
N GLU A 208 9.43 6.74 -2.50
CA GLU A 208 8.36 7.55 -3.04
C GLU A 208 6.99 6.90 -2.79
N ILE A 209 6.79 5.66 -3.23
CA ILE A 209 5.50 4.97 -3.03
C ILE A 209 5.19 4.74 -1.55
N THR A 210 6.16 4.32 -0.75
CA THR A 210 5.94 4.09 0.68
C THR A 210 5.77 5.38 1.46
N GLY A 211 6.38 6.47 1.01
CA GLY A 211 6.16 7.82 1.53
C GLY A 211 4.74 8.32 1.28
N LEU A 212 4.21 8.16 0.05
CA LEU A 212 2.83 8.51 -0.28
C LEU A 212 1.82 7.67 0.51
N LEU A 213 2.06 6.36 0.68
CA LEU A 213 1.22 5.49 1.50
C LEU A 213 1.22 5.92 2.97
N ASN A 214 2.36 6.37 3.48
CA ASN A 214 2.45 6.95 4.82
C ASN A 214 1.74 8.31 4.93
N ASP A 215 1.82 9.15 3.91
CA ASP A 215 1.08 10.43 3.87
C ASP A 215 -0.43 10.19 3.92
N ILE A 216 -0.95 9.21 3.18
CA ILE A 216 -2.36 8.80 3.23
C ILE A 216 -2.72 8.35 4.64
N TYR A 217 -1.86 7.53 5.28
CA TYR A 217 -2.04 7.08 6.65
C TYR A 217 -2.14 8.26 7.64
N GLN A 218 -1.27 9.26 7.52
CA GLN A 218 -1.30 10.44 8.39
C GLN A 218 -2.56 11.30 8.13
N CYS A 219 -2.93 11.51 6.86
CA CYS A 219 -4.08 12.33 6.51
C CYS A 219 -5.43 11.72 6.94
N ARG A 220 -5.53 10.39 7.12
CA ARG A 220 -6.77 9.74 7.57
C ARG A 220 -7.23 10.22 8.95
N ASN A 221 -6.28 10.65 9.79
CA ASN A 221 -6.54 11.06 11.17
C ASN A 221 -7.09 12.48 11.29
N MET A 222 -7.17 13.24 10.18
CA MET A 222 -7.64 14.63 10.19
C MET A 222 -9.01 14.83 10.84
N ASN A 223 -9.90 13.84 10.71
CA ASN A 223 -11.27 13.91 11.20
C ASN A 223 -11.48 13.24 12.57
N HIS A 224 -10.40 12.75 13.21
CA HIS A 224 -10.51 12.19 14.57
C HIS A 224 -10.80 13.31 15.57
N ARG A 225 -12.08 13.48 15.89
CA ARG A 225 -12.55 14.45 16.90
C ARG A 225 -11.99 14.06 18.26
N GLY A 226 -11.18 14.95 18.85
CA GLY A 226 -10.71 14.84 20.24
C GLY A 226 -9.32 14.26 20.46
N SER A 227 -8.59 13.86 19.41
CA SER A 227 -7.16 13.54 19.53
C SER A 227 -6.32 14.77 19.17
N THR A 228 -5.31 15.07 19.97
CA THR A 228 -4.23 15.98 19.59
C THR A 228 -3.42 15.31 18.47
N LEU A 229 -3.24 16.04 17.37
CA LEU A 229 -2.37 15.59 16.28
C LEU A 229 -0.94 15.47 16.82
N THR A 230 -0.25 14.45 16.36
CA THR A 230 1.18 14.34 16.60
C THR A 230 1.93 15.35 15.73
N GLN A 231 3.15 15.73 16.11
CA GLN A 231 3.98 16.64 15.33
C GLN A 231 4.14 16.16 13.86
N TRP A 232 4.26 14.87 13.64
CA TRP A 232 4.37 14.28 12.28
C TRP A 232 3.09 14.44 11.47
N GLU A 233 1.94 14.31 12.09
CA GLU A 233 0.65 14.54 11.45
C GLU A 233 0.51 16.02 11.09
N GLU A 234 0.84 16.93 12.00
CA GLU A 234 0.80 18.38 11.74
C GLU A 234 1.73 18.78 10.58
N GLU A 235 2.98 18.33 10.59
CA GLU A 235 3.93 18.59 9.50
C GLU A 235 3.42 18.08 8.15
N THR A 236 2.85 16.88 8.13
CA THR A 236 2.28 16.27 6.93
C THR A 236 1.07 17.07 6.43
N LEU A 237 0.15 17.45 7.32
CA LEU A 237 -1.02 18.23 6.96
C LEU A 237 -0.67 19.63 6.47
N ASN A 238 0.27 20.32 7.11
CA ASN A 238 0.75 21.63 6.69
C ASN A 238 1.36 21.61 5.28
N ARG A 239 1.97 20.50 4.88
CA ARG A 239 2.52 20.30 3.54
C ARG A 239 1.44 19.96 2.50
N ILE A 240 0.43 19.16 2.87
CA ILE A 240 -0.53 18.57 1.93
C ILE A 240 -1.74 19.46 1.71
N ILE A 241 -2.33 20.01 2.78
CA ILE A 241 -3.60 20.76 2.72
C ILE A 241 -3.58 21.93 1.74
N PRO A 242 -2.51 22.77 1.67
CA PRO A 242 -2.47 23.86 0.71
C PRO A 242 -2.51 23.38 -0.75
N MET A 243 -2.17 22.10 -0.99
CA MET A 243 -2.10 21.49 -2.31
C MET A 243 -3.08 20.30 -2.44
N LYS A 244 -4.17 20.25 -1.66
CA LYS A 244 -5.10 19.12 -1.62
C LYS A 244 -5.60 18.67 -3.00
N SER A 245 -5.85 19.63 -3.91
CA SER A 245 -6.31 19.34 -5.27
C SER A 245 -5.31 18.47 -6.05
N LEU A 246 -4.01 18.68 -5.86
CA LEU A 246 -2.96 17.85 -6.43
C LEU A 246 -2.88 16.49 -5.72
N TYR A 247 -3.05 16.49 -4.40
CA TYR A 247 -2.95 15.26 -3.62
C TYR A 247 -4.11 14.30 -3.81
N TYR A 248 -5.30 14.75 -4.20
CA TYR A 248 -6.37 13.85 -4.66
C TYR A 248 -5.87 12.93 -5.78
N PHE A 249 -5.20 13.48 -6.78
CA PHE A 249 -4.68 12.69 -7.91
C PHE A 249 -3.44 11.86 -7.54
N LYS A 250 -2.53 12.41 -6.74
CA LYS A 250 -1.36 11.67 -6.28
C LYS A 250 -1.75 10.43 -5.45
N PHE A 251 -2.73 10.57 -4.57
CA PHE A 251 -3.19 9.48 -3.73
C PHE A 251 -3.97 8.42 -4.50
N LEU A 252 -4.79 8.83 -5.47
CA LEU A 252 -5.43 7.88 -6.39
C LEU A 252 -4.40 7.13 -7.24
N GLY A 253 -3.39 7.82 -7.76
CA GLY A 253 -2.28 7.19 -8.47
C GLY A 253 -1.49 6.21 -7.59
N CYS A 254 -1.27 6.57 -6.32
CA CYS A 254 -0.62 5.71 -5.34
C CYS A 254 -1.44 4.43 -5.07
N LEU A 255 -2.76 4.54 -4.89
CA LEU A 255 -3.65 3.38 -4.75
C LEU A 255 -3.60 2.48 -6.00
N ALA A 256 -3.67 3.08 -7.19
CA ALA A 256 -3.60 2.33 -8.44
C ALA A 256 -2.27 1.58 -8.59
N GLN A 257 -1.17 2.21 -8.23
CA GLN A 257 0.16 1.58 -8.24
C GLN A 257 0.24 0.43 -7.23
N TYR A 258 -0.26 0.62 -6.01
CA TYR A 258 -0.31 -0.41 -4.98
C TYR A 258 -1.10 -1.64 -5.44
N ILE A 259 -2.28 -1.43 -6.01
CA ILE A 259 -3.12 -2.51 -6.58
C ILE A 259 -2.41 -3.20 -7.75
N SER A 260 -1.74 -2.44 -8.64
CA SER A 260 -0.95 -2.99 -9.73
C SER A 260 0.16 -3.93 -9.23
N TYR A 261 0.83 -3.57 -8.13
CA TYR A 261 1.82 -4.45 -7.51
C TYR A 261 1.21 -5.76 -7.05
N ILE A 262 0.05 -5.71 -6.40
CA ILE A 262 -0.64 -6.89 -5.88
C ILE A 262 -1.11 -7.80 -7.02
N LYS A 263 -1.69 -7.24 -8.08
CA LYS A 263 -2.08 -8.00 -9.27
C LYS A 263 -0.90 -8.71 -9.94
N LYS A 264 0.28 -8.07 -9.99
CA LYS A 264 1.50 -8.65 -10.57
C LYS A 264 2.19 -9.63 -9.62
N GLY A 265 2.29 -9.28 -8.35
CA GLY A 265 3.09 -10.02 -7.37
C GLY A 265 2.52 -11.38 -7.01
N GLY A 266 1.20 -11.55 -7.06
CA GLY A 266 0.56 -12.84 -6.79
C GLY A 266 1.09 -13.99 -7.68
N ILE A 267 1.55 -13.68 -8.89
CA ILE A 267 2.11 -14.66 -9.84
C ILE A 267 3.53 -15.07 -9.47
N GLU A 268 4.27 -14.24 -8.74
CA GLU A 268 5.70 -14.47 -8.45
C GLU A 268 6.00 -15.02 -7.05
N MET A 269 4.99 -15.10 -6.17
CA MET A 269 5.18 -15.49 -4.77
C MET A 269 5.82 -16.87 -4.60
N SER A 270 5.52 -17.83 -5.46
CA SER A 270 6.16 -19.17 -5.44
C SER A 270 7.66 -19.10 -5.73
N LYS A 271 8.08 -18.21 -6.64
CA LYS A 271 9.50 -17.99 -6.97
C LYS A 271 10.21 -17.30 -5.81
N ILE A 272 9.55 -16.34 -5.17
CA ILE A 272 10.09 -15.62 -4.00
C ILE A 272 10.27 -16.60 -2.83
N LEU A 273 9.30 -17.48 -2.60
CA LEU A 273 9.40 -18.52 -1.57
C LEU A 273 10.56 -19.49 -1.85
N ALA A 274 10.70 -19.94 -3.09
CA ALA A 274 11.83 -20.81 -3.48
C ALA A 274 13.18 -20.10 -3.24
N TYR A 275 13.28 -18.82 -3.56
CA TYR A 275 14.45 -18.01 -3.27
C TYR A 275 14.70 -17.89 -1.75
N ALA A 276 13.68 -17.55 -0.95
CA ALA A 276 13.79 -17.43 0.49
C ALA A 276 14.27 -18.75 1.13
N ARG A 277 13.72 -19.89 0.69
CA ARG A 277 14.17 -21.22 1.14
C ARG A 277 15.62 -21.53 0.72
N SER A 278 16.07 -21.06 -0.43
CA SER A 278 17.45 -21.24 -0.88
C SER A 278 18.47 -20.46 -0.04
N LEU A 279 18.05 -19.44 0.69
CA LEU A 279 18.91 -18.68 1.60
C LEU A 279 19.25 -19.45 2.88
N GLU A 280 18.39 -20.38 3.30
CA GLU A 280 18.66 -21.24 4.47
C GLU A 280 19.78 -22.23 4.21
N THR A 281 19.87 -22.75 2.99
CA THR A 281 20.89 -23.75 2.65
C THR A 281 22.30 -23.15 2.54
N LYS A 282 22.41 -21.82 2.54
CA LYS A 282 23.67 -21.08 2.56
C LYS A 282 24.05 -20.62 3.97
N LYS A 283 23.73 -21.37 5.00
CA LYS A 283 24.44 -21.22 6.27
C LYS A 283 25.92 -21.50 5.99
N VAL A 284 26.64 -20.44 5.71
CA VAL A 284 28.10 -20.49 5.86
C VAL A 284 28.30 -20.79 7.34
N GLU A 285 28.79 -21.96 7.67
CA GLU A 285 29.37 -22.23 8.97
C GLU A 285 30.49 -21.19 9.15
N LEU A 286 30.14 -20.06 9.79
CA LEU A 286 31.17 -19.15 10.26
C LEU A 286 31.98 -19.97 11.24
N PRO A 287 33.31 -20.08 11.06
CA PRO A 287 34.16 -20.73 12.01
C PRO A 287 33.81 -20.10 13.38
N CYS A 288 33.49 -20.96 14.35
CA CYS A 288 33.13 -20.54 15.69
C CYS A 288 34.16 -19.52 16.17
N LEU A 289 33.82 -18.25 16.18
CA LEU A 289 34.62 -17.24 16.85
C LEU A 289 34.58 -17.61 18.32
N ASN A 290 35.71 -18.14 18.77
CA ASN A 290 35.89 -18.57 20.14
C ASN A 290 35.68 -17.32 21.02
N ILE A 291 34.60 -17.31 21.81
CA ILE A 291 34.11 -16.18 22.62
C ILE A 291 35.15 -15.67 23.66
N LYS A 292 36.34 -16.17 23.64
CA LYS A 292 37.45 -15.79 24.52
C LYS A 292 38.38 -14.70 23.95
N GLY A 293 37.96 -13.96 22.90
CA GLY A 293 38.58 -12.66 22.61
C GLY A 293 40.07 -12.67 22.20
N LYS A 294 40.63 -13.80 21.81
CA LYS A 294 41.94 -13.86 21.14
C LYS A 294 41.75 -14.50 19.79
N MET A 295 41.69 -13.64 18.79
CA MET A 295 41.81 -14.07 17.41
C MET A 295 43.23 -14.62 17.24
N ASP A 296 43.30 -15.90 16.85
CA ASP A 296 44.58 -16.53 16.59
C ASP A 296 45.21 -15.89 15.35
N LEU A 297 46.32 -15.19 15.55
CA LEU A 297 47.04 -14.50 14.47
C LEU A 297 47.39 -15.43 13.30
N ALA A 298 47.50 -16.76 13.54
CA ALA A 298 47.77 -17.76 12.52
C ALA A 298 46.54 -17.99 11.58
N GLU A 299 45.31 -17.80 12.06
CA GLU A 299 44.13 -17.85 11.20
C GLU A 299 43.93 -16.61 10.36
N LEU A 300 44.30 -15.43 10.88
CA LEU A 300 44.28 -14.19 10.13
C LEU A 300 45.28 -14.23 8.95
N GLU A 301 46.45 -14.80 9.17
CA GLU A 301 47.43 -15.01 8.11
C GLU A 301 46.99 -15.99 7.03
N LYS A 302 46.25 -17.04 7.39
CA LYS A 302 45.64 -17.99 6.44
C LYS A 302 44.56 -17.33 5.59
N MET A 303 43.76 -16.44 6.18
CA MET A 303 42.72 -15.72 5.42
C MET A 303 43.32 -14.66 4.46
N THR A 304 44.42 -14.01 4.82
CA THR A 304 45.12 -13.07 3.95
C THR A 304 45.88 -13.73 2.81
N LYS A 305 46.43 -14.94 3.01
CA LYS A 305 47.10 -15.71 1.94
C LYS A 305 46.20 -16.34 0.91
N ARG A 306 44.89 -16.47 1.18
CA ARG A 306 43.86 -16.94 0.18
C ARG A 306 43.34 -15.82 -0.73
N ARG A 307 43.83 -14.58 -0.58
CA ARG A 307 43.42 -13.41 -1.37
C ARG A 307 44.50 -12.93 -2.35
N LYS A 308 45.59 -13.65 -2.48
CA LYS A 308 46.54 -13.53 -3.61
C LYS A 308 46.40 -14.76 -4.50
#